data_e681d439def42e21283ffaa3f4e767a1
#
_entry.id   e681d439def42e21283ffaa3f4e767a1
#
_cell.length_a   1.000
_cell.length_b   1.000
_cell.length_c   1.000
_cell.angle_alpha   90.00
_cell.angle_beta   90.00
_cell.angle_gamma   90.00
#
_symmetry.space_group_name_H-M   'P 1'
#
loop_
_entity.id
_entity.type
_entity.pdbx_description
1 polymer ?
#
loop_
_entity_poly.entity_id
_entity_poly.type
_entity_poly.pdbx_seq_one_letter_code
_entity_poly.pdbx_strand_id
1 'polypeptide(L)'
;MPPTNLRNRGVAKRSLTLCILSSLLVSCFAISVPAQTTDLSKLMDEAMSDSNQVEYVRSAFKTTRLVNGHSSEQVAFGAMDMRVSHRFGTLNSGAYNLWGLDNATMRIALEYGATPWLTLGAGRSTLQKTYDGFLKFRVLRQSKGARKIPVTLNYFTSWAVNGTKDNYPYFRSRFFFTHQVLLSRKFSESFSFLVAPTFVHRNLVLNTFDDHDLFSIGAGGRFKITNRVSINAEYYYQINKPSGTQDCLSIGVDIETGGHVFQLTLSNGMGMIEKSFIHETTNTWSSGGIMAGFCISRNFTLIDARKSRFKNG
;
A
#
# COMPACT_ATOMS: atom_id res chain seq x y z
N MET A 1 -15.14 -21.11 -81.29
CA MET A 1 -16.11 -20.02 -81.10
C MET A 1 -15.87 -19.37 -79.77
N PRO A 2 -15.49 -18.11 -79.74
CA PRO A 2 -15.15 -17.43 -78.47
C PRO A 2 -16.41 -16.76 -77.87
N PRO A 3 -16.47 -16.57 -76.51
CA PRO A 3 -17.38 -15.62 -75.96
C PRO A 3 -16.70 -14.30 -75.56
N THR A 4 -17.45 -13.31 -75.79
CA THR A 4 -17.26 -11.88 -75.72
C THR A 4 -16.97 -11.32 -74.37
N ASN A 5 -16.06 -10.38 -74.39
CA ASN A 5 -15.65 -9.48 -73.31
C ASN A 5 -16.70 -8.38 -73.06
N LEU A 6 -17.27 -8.30 -71.86
CA LEU A 6 -17.98 -7.12 -71.37
C LEU A 6 -17.92 -7.08 -69.84
N ARG A 7 -16.98 -6.30 -69.30
CA ARG A 7 -17.18 -5.57 -67.99
C ARG A 7 -15.89 -4.89 -67.56
N ASN A 8 -15.74 -3.66 -67.90
CA ASN A 8 -14.84 -2.77 -67.14
C ASN A 8 -15.13 -1.30 -67.48
N ARG A 9 -16.28 -0.78 -67.10
CA ARG A 9 -16.57 0.68 -67.11
C ARG A 9 -17.24 1.23 -65.83
N GLY A 10 -17.36 0.43 -64.75
CA GLY A 10 -18.08 0.83 -63.58
C GLY A 10 -17.23 1.19 -62.33
N VAL A 11 -15.95 0.85 -62.33
CA VAL A 11 -15.12 0.96 -61.13
C VAL A 11 -14.39 2.30 -61.04
N ALA A 12 -14.08 2.95 -62.17
CA ALA A 12 -13.33 4.21 -62.20
C ALA A 12 -14.16 5.45 -61.72
N LYS A 13 -15.50 5.41 -61.86
CA LYS A 13 -16.35 6.54 -61.42
C LYS A 13 -16.67 6.55 -59.92
N ARG A 14 -16.57 5.42 -59.25
CA ARG A 14 -16.83 5.36 -57.79
C ARG A 14 -15.65 5.77 -56.91
N SER A 15 -14.43 5.60 -57.40
CA SER A 15 -13.23 6.02 -56.62
C SER A 15 -13.01 7.52 -56.67
N LEU A 16 -13.37 8.19 -57.75
CA LEU A 16 -13.21 9.65 -57.86
C LEU A 16 -14.21 10.40 -56.99
N THR A 17 -15.44 9.88 -56.82
CA THR A 17 -16.47 10.51 -55.95
C THR A 17 -16.15 10.33 -54.47
N LEU A 18 -15.50 9.24 -54.08
CA LEU A 18 -15.07 9.02 -52.68
C LEU A 18 -13.90 9.93 -52.27
N CYS A 19 -12.97 10.19 -53.21
CA CYS A 19 -11.85 11.11 -52.92
C CYS A 19 -12.29 12.57 -52.81
N ILE A 20 -13.33 12.99 -53.53
CA ILE A 20 -13.87 14.37 -53.46
C ILE A 20 -14.69 14.56 -52.17
N LEU A 21 -15.42 13.52 -51.72
CA LEU A 21 -16.14 13.62 -50.41
C LEU A 21 -15.18 13.61 -49.20
N SER A 22 -14.06 12.90 -49.28
CA SER A 22 -13.08 12.90 -48.18
C SER A 22 -12.31 14.23 -48.06
N SER A 23 -12.06 14.93 -49.18
CA SER A 23 -11.41 16.24 -49.15
C SER A 23 -12.35 17.37 -48.71
N LEU A 24 -13.67 17.26 -48.93
CA LEU A 24 -14.64 18.24 -48.40
C LEU A 24 -14.92 18.11 -46.89
N LEU A 25 -14.77 16.90 -46.33
CA LEU A 25 -14.95 16.68 -44.88
C LEU A 25 -13.77 17.19 -44.01
N VAL A 26 -12.59 17.33 -44.60
CA VAL A 26 -11.40 17.86 -43.88
C VAL A 26 -11.39 19.40 -43.87
N SER A 27 -12.06 20.04 -44.81
CA SER A 27 -12.10 21.54 -44.88
C SER A 27 -13.11 22.22 -43.96
N CYS A 28 -14.02 21.45 -43.32
CA CYS A 28 -15.06 22.07 -42.44
C CYS A 28 -14.74 22.09 -40.94
N PHE A 29 -13.54 21.65 -40.53
CA PHE A 29 -13.14 21.69 -39.13
C PHE A 29 -11.97 22.60 -38.81
N ALA A 30 -11.80 23.68 -39.60
CA ALA A 30 -11.03 24.84 -39.15
C ALA A 30 -11.90 25.70 -38.24
N ILE A 31 -12.28 25.18 -37.07
CA ILE A 31 -12.78 26.00 -35.98
C ILE A 31 -11.57 26.79 -35.50
N SER A 32 -11.54 28.07 -35.82
CA SER A 32 -10.65 29.05 -35.20
C SER A 32 -11.01 29.09 -33.73
N VAL A 33 -10.31 28.27 -32.91
CA VAL A 33 -10.32 28.47 -31.47
C VAL A 33 -9.65 29.81 -31.25
N PRO A 34 -10.35 30.85 -30.72
CA PRO A 34 -9.68 32.06 -30.31
C PRO A 34 -8.60 31.62 -29.32
N ALA A 35 -7.33 31.88 -29.64
CA ALA A 35 -6.26 31.75 -28.69
C ALA A 35 -6.62 32.66 -27.53
N GLN A 36 -7.14 32.08 -26.44
CA GLN A 36 -7.17 32.76 -25.17
C GLN A 36 -5.71 33.07 -24.86
N THR A 37 -5.31 34.30 -25.08
CA THR A 37 -4.07 34.83 -24.52
C THR A 37 -4.30 34.87 -23.00
N THR A 38 -4.26 33.70 -22.39
CA THR A 38 -4.14 33.58 -20.96
C THR A 38 -2.86 34.34 -20.65
N ASP A 39 -3.01 35.41 -19.91
CA ASP A 39 -1.91 36.32 -19.61
C ASP A 39 -0.83 35.51 -18.93
N LEU A 40 0.21 35.11 -19.69
CA LEU A 40 1.32 34.27 -19.23
C LEU A 40 2.00 34.89 -18.01
N SER A 41 1.95 36.25 -17.90
CA SER A 41 2.45 36.98 -16.75
C SER A 41 1.62 36.66 -15.49
N LYS A 42 0.27 36.61 -15.61
CA LYS A 42 -0.57 36.22 -14.47
C LYS A 42 -0.37 34.79 -14.06
N LEU A 43 -0.21 33.85 -15.02
CA LEU A 43 0.12 32.44 -14.69
C LEU A 43 1.52 32.32 -14.07
N MET A 44 2.48 33.11 -14.52
CA MET A 44 3.80 33.18 -13.89
C MET A 44 3.74 33.81 -12.50
N ASP A 45 2.97 34.86 -12.29
CA ASP A 45 2.79 35.49 -10.98
C ASP A 45 2.01 34.60 -10.02
N GLU A 46 1.00 33.86 -10.48
CA GLU A 46 0.34 32.82 -9.69
C GLU A 46 1.31 31.66 -9.36
N ALA A 47 2.10 31.19 -10.31
CA ALA A 47 3.11 30.15 -10.08
C ALA A 47 4.23 30.62 -9.14
N MET A 48 4.61 31.91 -9.21
CA MET A 48 5.61 32.52 -8.31
C MET A 48 5.02 32.87 -6.93
N SER A 49 3.75 33.24 -6.82
CA SER A 49 3.07 33.44 -5.53
C SER A 49 2.86 32.13 -4.80
N ASP A 50 2.68 31.01 -5.52
CA ASP A 50 2.56 29.65 -4.96
C ASP A 50 3.87 29.14 -4.36
N SER A 51 5.02 29.73 -4.71
CA SER A 51 6.33 29.39 -4.12
C SER A 51 6.44 29.70 -2.62
N ASN A 52 5.52 30.49 -2.08
CA ASN A 52 5.47 30.86 -0.66
C ASN A 52 4.52 29.96 0.15
N GLN A 53 3.85 28.98 -0.49
CA GLN A 53 3.01 28.00 0.19
C GLN A 53 3.78 26.73 0.53
N VAL A 54 3.38 26.07 1.63
CA VAL A 54 3.92 24.75 2.01
C VAL A 54 3.13 23.68 1.27
N GLU A 55 3.76 23.04 0.29
CA GLU A 55 3.17 21.90 -0.43
C GLU A 55 3.56 20.58 0.23
N TYR A 56 2.60 19.89 0.81
CA TYR A 56 2.85 18.57 1.38
C TYR A 56 2.81 17.47 0.33
N VAL A 57 3.84 16.61 0.35
CA VAL A 57 3.90 15.42 -0.51
C VAL A 57 2.72 14.51 -0.19
N ARG A 58 2.09 13.98 -1.25
CA ARG A 58 0.94 13.08 -1.18
C ARG A 58 1.27 11.73 -1.79
N SER A 59 0.62 10.68 -1.29
CA SER A 59 0.64 9.33 -1.89
C SER A 59 2.05 8.77 -2.10
N ALA A 60 2.91 8.83 -1.07
CA ALA A 60 4.18 8.11 -1.09
C ALA A 60 3.91 6.61 -1.23
N PHE A 61 2.90 6.10 -0.52
CA PHE A 61 2.40 4.73 -0.64
C PHE A 61 0.91 4.72 -0.98
N LYS A 62 0.36 3.58 -1.40
CA LYS A 62 -1.05 3.45 -1.78
C LYS A 62 -1.97 3.31 -0.58
N THR A 63 -1.52 2.56 0.43
CA THR A 63 -2.31 2.25 1.63
C THR A 63 -1.48 2.50 2.88
N THR A 64 -2.11 2.34 4.04
CA THR A 64 -1.47 2.43 5.36
C THR A 64 -0.47 1.30 5.63
N ARG A 65 -0.43 0.27 4.77
CA ARG A 65 0.54 -0.84 4.80
C ARG A 65 1.35 -0.87 3.50
N LEU A 66 2.62 -1.28 3.59
CA LEU A 66 3.46 -1.52 2.41
C LEU A 66 3.15 -2.91 1.83
N VAL A 67 3.49 -3.97 2.51
CA VAL A 67 3.01 -5.34 2.29
C VAL A 67 2.43 -5.86 3.60
N ASN A 68 3.26 -6.21 4.58
CA ASN A 68 2.86 -6.54 5.95
C ASN A 68 3.04 -5.33 6.88
N GLY A 69 4.19 -4.65 6.78
CA GLY A 69 4.57 -3.52 7.62
C GLY A 69 3.80 -2.25 7.31
N HIS A 70 3.69 -1.37 8.30
CA HIS A 70 3.07 -0.07 8.13
C HIS A 70 3.86 0.83 7.18
N SER A 71 3.14 1.52 6.30
CA SER A 71 3.66 2.63 5.52
C SER A 71 3.55 3.95 6.30
N SER A 72 4.09 5.03 5.75
CA SER A 72 3.95 6.38 6.32
C SER A 72 2.60 7.04 6.04
N GLU A 73 1.72 6.38 5.30
CA GLU A 73 0.39 6.94 5.05
C GLU A 73 -0.51 6.81 6.29
N GLN A 74 -1.35 7.84 6.49
CA GLN A 74 -2.36 7.88 7.55
C GLN A 74 -3.75 7.72 6.95
N VAL A 75 -4.68 7.17 7.72
CA VAL A 75 -6.10 7.27 7.39
C VAL A 75 -6.52 8.73 7.51
N ALA A 76 -7.30 9.23 6.56
CA ALA A 76 -7.76 10.62 6.59
C ALA A 76 -8.61 10.88 7.85
N PHE A 77 -8.57 12.11 8.35
CA PHE A 77 -9.40 12.51 9.50
C PHE A 77 -10.87 12.21 9.24
N GLY A 78 -11.52 11.56 10.19
CA GLY A 78 -12.92 11.18 10.13
C GLY A 78 -13.23 10.03 9.16
N ALA A 79 -12.21 9.40 8.57
CA ALA A 79 -12.38 8.22 7.74
C ALA A 79 -11.97 6.94 8.51
N MET A 80 -12.52 5.83 8.08
CA MET A 80 -12.22 4.49 8.57
C MET A 80 -11.77 3.62 7.39
N ASP A 81 -10.65 2.93 7.51
CA ASP A 81 -10.18 1.90 6.58
C ASP A 81 -10.50 0.52 7.16
N MET A 82 -11.33 -0.26 6.46
CA MET A 82 -11.56 -1.66 6.75
C MET A 82 -10.62 -2.50 5.90
N ARG A 83 -9.88 -3.40 6.57
CA ARG A 83 -8.89 -4.26 5.93
C ARG A 83 -9.14 -5.72 6.24
N VAL A 84 -9.21 -6.53 5.19
CA VAL A 84 -9.28 -7.99 5.26
C VAL A 84 -8.05 -8.54 4.57
N SER A 85 -7.18 -9.18 5.33
CA SER A 85 -5.94 -9.79 4.83
C SER A 85 -6.02 -11.30 4.97
N HIS A 86 -5.58 -12.00 3.96
CA HIS A 86 -5.58 -13.47 3.87
C HIS A 86 -4.18 -13.94 3.49
N ARG A 87 -3.68 -14.98 4.16
CA ARG A 87 -2.42 -15.63 3.85
C ARG A 87 -2.61 -17.14 3.81
N PHE A 88 -2.24 -17.73 2.69
CA PHE A 88 -2.29 -19.19 2.49
C PHE A 88 -1.05 -19.87 3.09
N GLY A 89 -1.04 -21.19 3.09
CA GLY A 89 0.14 -21.97 3.47
C GLY A 89 1.27 -21.85 2.44
N THR A 90 2.33 -22.62 2.67
CA THR A 90 3.54 -22.56 1.84
C THR A 90 3.34 -23.24 0.49
N LEU A 91 3.86 -22.64 -0.59
CA LEU A 91 3.78 -23.17 -1.95
C LEU A 91 4.51 -24.54 -2.09
N ASN A 92 5.55 -24.76 -1.28
CA ASN A 92 6.28 -26.03 -1.27
C ASN A 92 5.56 -27.18 -0.55
N SER A 93 4.35 -26.96 -0.01
CA SER A 93 3.53 -28.03 0.59
C SER A 93 2.99 -29.04 -0.45
N GLY A 94 3.17 -28.75 -1.74
CA GLY A 94 2.87 -29.63 -2.84
C GLY A 94 1.39 -29.75 -3.22
N ALA A 95 1.13 -30.55 -4.23
CA ALA A 95 -0.21 -30.71 -4.81
C ALA A 95 -1.23 -31.31 -3.82
N TYR A 96 -0.81 -32.12 -2.86
CA TYR A 96 -1.68 -32.72 -1.84
C TYR A 96 -2.37 -31.64 -0.99
N ASN A 97 -1.68 -30.56 -0.67
CA ASN A 97 -2.23 -29.42 0.08
C ASN A 97 -2.61 -28.26 -0.85
N LEU A 98 -2.86 -28.51 -2.14
CA LEU A 98 -3.13 -27.51 -3.16
C LEU A 98 -2.14 -26.33 -3.10
N TRP A 99 -0.83 -26.60 -2.97
CA TRP A 99 0.24 -25.62 -2.83
C TRP A 99 -0.03 -24.59 -1.73
N GLY A 100 -0.56 -25.05 -0.60
CA GLY A 100 -0.84 -24.25 0.58
C GLY A 100 -2.24 -23.67 0.67
N LEU A 101 -3.09 -23.83 -0.34
CA LEU A 101 -4.46 -23.28 -0.31
C LEU A 101 -5.34 -23.89 0.78
N ASP A 102 -5.08 -25.14 1.21
CA ASP A 102 -5.82 -25.80 2.28
C ASP A 102 -5.56 -25.21 3.67
N ASN A 103 -4.46 -24.47 3.82
CA ASN A 103 -4.09 -23.80 5.06
C ASN A 103 -4.15 -22.30 4.88
N ALA A 104 -5.01 -21.65 5.61
CA ALA A 104 -5.15 -20.21 5.50
C ALA A 104 -5.25 -19.52 6.87
N THR A 105 -4.63 -18.36 6.97
CA THR A 105 -4.83 -17.43 8.08
C THR A 105 -5.47 -16.14 7.55
N MET A 106 -6.32 -15.54 8.38
CA MET A 106 -7.02 -14.31 8.07
C MET A 106 -6.82 -13.30 9.18
N ARG A 107 -6.71 -12.02 8.82
CA ARG A 107 -6.78 -10.91 9.75
C ARG A 107 -7.80 -9.89 9.25
N ILE A 108 -8.73 -9.52 10.14
CA ILE A 108 -9.66 -8.41 9.93
C ILE A 108 -9.21 -7.26 10.82
N ALA A 109 -9.12 -6.06 10.27
CA ALA A 109 -8.73 -4.86 10.99
C ALA A 109 -9.56 -3.66 10.58
N LEU A 110 -9.73 -2.75 11.54
CA LEU A 110 -10.30 -1.42 11.35
C LEU A 110 -9.25 -0.39 11.76
N GLU A 111 -9.04 0.60 10.91
CA GLU A 111 -8.12 1.72 11.14
C GLU A 111 -8.92 3.03 11.03
N TYR A 112 -8.79 3.92 12.00
CA TYR A 112 -9.56 5.18 12.04
C TYR A 112 -8.63 6.39 12.14
N GLY A 113 -8.84 7.38 11.29
CA GLY A 113 -8.16 8.66 11.34
C GLY A 113 -8.81 9.58 12.39
N ALA A 114 -8.31 9.56 13.62
CA ALA A 114 -8.85 10.37 14.71
C ALA A 114 -8.50 11.84 14.59
N THR A 115 -7.31 12.13 14.05
CA THR A 115 -6.84 13.49 13.72
C THR A 115 -5.99 13.43 12.44
N PRO A 116 -5.59 14.57 11.84
CA PRO A 116 -4.68 14.57 10.71
C PRO A 116 -3.30 13.95 10.99
N TRP A 117 -2.94 13.81 12.25
CA TRP A 117 -1.64 13.28 12.71
C TRP A 117 -1.73 11.98 13.51
N LEU A 118 -2.96 11.46 13.80
CA LEU A 118 -3.18 10.25 14.58
C LEU A 118 -4.13 9.29 13.88
N THR A 119 -3.64 8.07 13.62
CA THR A 119 -4.45 6.91 13.23
C THR A 119 -4.44 5.89 14.35
N LEU A 120 -5.62 5.41 14.72
CA LEU A 120 -5.82 4.27 15.63
C LEU A 120 -6.20 3.06 14.79
N GLY A 121 -5.89 1.87 15.26
CA GLY A 121 -6.37 0.66 14.64
C GLY A 121 -6.50 -0.49 15.62
N ALA A 122 -7.39 -1.41 15.29
CA ALA A 122 -7.57 -2.66 16.01
C ALA A 122 -7.84 -3.79 15.02
N GLY A 123 -7.41 -4.98 15.35
CA GLY A 123 -7.59 -6.14 14.49
C GLY A 123 -7.63 -7.46 15.25
N ARG A 124 -8.05 -8.48 14.53
CA ARG A 124 -8.01 -9.87 15.00
C ARG A 124 -7.50 -10.78 13.90
N SER A 125 -6.50 -11.59 14.24
CA SER A 125 -5.96 -12.63 13.39
C SER A 125 -6.46 -14.01 13.82
N THR A 126 -6.68 -14.91 12.85
CA THR A 126 -6.91 -16.34 13.15
C THR A 126 -5.62 -17.02 13.59
N LEU A 127 -4.44 -16.53 13.14
CA LEU A 127 -3.14 -17.02 13.59
C LEU A 127 -3.01 -16.77 15.10
N GLN A 128 -2.81 -17.84 15.88
CA GLN A 128 -2.75 -17.80 17.34
C GLN A 128 -3.96 -17.10 18.00
N LYS A 129 -5.08 -16.93 17.28
CA LYS A 129 -6.26 -16.16 17.75
C LYS A 129 -5.91 -14.77 18.28
N THR A 130 -4.90 -14.14 17.69
CA THR A 130 -4.29 -12.89 18.20
C THR A 130 -5.24 -11.71 18.00
N TYR A 131 -5.38 -10.89 19.04
CA TYR A 131 -5.98 -9.56 19.00
C TYR A 131 -4.85 -8.52 19.03
N ASP A 132 -4.97 -7.49 18.21
CA ASP A 132 -3.99 -6.42 18.14
C ASP A 132 -4.65 -5.05 18.13
N GLY A 133 -3.93 -4.07 18.63
CA GLY A 133 -4.28 -2.67 18.53
C GLY A 133 -3.04 -1.83 18.33
N PHE A 134 -3.20 -0.65 17.71
CA PHE A 134 -2.07 0.24 17.46
C PHE A 134 -2.44 1.71 17.44
N LEU A 135 -1.43 2.53 17.64
CA LEU A 135 -1.44 3.97 17.43
C LEU A 135 -0.32 4.35 16.47
N LYS A 136 -0.62 5.19 15.48
CA LYS A 136 0.37 5.71 14.54
C LYS A 136 0.30 7.23 14.51
N PHE A 137 1.39 7.87 14.94
CA PHE A 137 1.54 9.31 15.05
C PHE A 137 2.38 9.84 13.89
N ARG A 138 1.89 10.83 13.16
CA ARG A 138 2.67 11.58 12.18
C ARG A 138 3.40 12.72 12.88
N VAL A 139 4.74 12.61 12.96
CA VAL A 139 5.60 13.61 13.60
C VAL A 139 6.03 14.67 12.58
N LEU A 140 6.50 14.24 11.39
CA LEU A 140 6.90 15.10 10.30
C LEU A 140 6.25 14.64 9.00
N ARG A 141 5.97 15.58 8.10
CA ARG A 141 5.46 15.30 6.76
C ARG A 141 6.36 15.92 5.71
N GLN A 142 6.80 15.14 4.75
CA GLN A 142 7.59 15.62 3.61
C GLN A 142 6.86 16.75 2.90
N SER A 143 7.57 17.85 2.64
CA SER A 143 7.01 19.04 2.00
C SER A 143 8.04 19.75 1.11
N LYS A 144 7.52 20.56 0.19
CA LYS A 144 8.23 21.45 -0.72
C LYS A 144 7.73 22.90 -0.53
N GLY A 145 8.32 23.84 -1.25
CA GLY A 145 7.93 25.25 -1.18
C GLY A 145 8.56 25.96 0.01
N ALA A 146 7.77 26.81 0.71
CA ALA A 146 8.23 27.67 1.81
C ALA A 146 8.86 26.91 2.98
N ARG A 147 8.41 25.69 3.24
CA ARG A 147 9.01 24.81 4.25
C ARG A 147 9.44 23.50 3.59
N LYS A 148 10.74 23.26 3.49
CA LYS A 148 11.32 22.05 2.89
C LYS A 148 11.63 21.02 3.97
N ILE A 149 10.77 20.01 4.09
CA ILE A 149 11.00 18.84 4.95
C ILE A 149 11.31 17.66 4.02
N PRO A 150 12.53 17.06 4.09
CA PRO A 150 12.95 16.07 3.10
C PRO A 150 12.31 14.69 3.27
N VAL A 151 11.74 14.40 4.45
CA VAL A 151 11.23 13.07 4.82
C VAL A 151 9.91 13.16 5.56
N THR A 152 9.16 12.07 5.55
CA THR A 152 8.01 11.85 6.45
C THR A 152 8.47 10.96 7.60
N LEU A 153 8.17 11.34 8.83
CA LEU A 153 8.47 10.62 10.05
C LEU A 153 7.18 10.30 10.78
N ASN A 154 6.95 9.03 11.04
CA ASN A 154 5.86 8.57 11.91
C ASN A 154 6.44 7.73 13.06
N TYR A 155 5.81 7.84 14.22
CA TYR A 155 6.00 6.91 15.32
C TYR A 155 4.80 5.96 15.37
N PHE A 156 5.09 4.67 15.42
CA PHE A 156 4.10 3.61 15.49
C PHE A 156 4.31 2.81 16.76
N THR A 157 3.23 2.51 17.45
CA THR A 157 3.23 1.61 18.61
C THR A 157 2.05 0.69 18.53
N SER A 158 2.27 -0.58 18.83
CA SER A 158 1.21 -1.59 18.87
C SER A 158 1.36 -2.52 20.06
N TRP A 159 0.24 -3.09 20.43
CA TRP A 159 0.17 -4.20 21.37
C TRP A 159 -0.57 -5.36 20.71
N ALA A 160 -0.17 -6.57 21.04
CA ALA A 160 -0.83 -7.78 20.59
C ALA A 160 -1.02 -8.75 21.76
N VAL A 161 -2.15 -9.44 21.79
CA VAL A 161 -2.49 -10.44 22.79
C VAL A 161 -2.72 -11.76 22.11
N ASN A 162 -1.90 -12.76 22.43
CA ASN A 162 -2.10 -14.13 21.95
C ASN A 162 -3.33 -14.74 22.63
N GLY A 163 -4.30 -15.18 21.82
CA GLY A 163 -5.57 -15.76 22.30
C GLY A 163 -5.51 -17.26 22.62
N THR A 164 -4.41 -17.98 22.29
CA THR A 164 -4.24 -19.38 22.68
C THR A 164 -3.91 -19.46 24.17
N LYS A 165 -4.48 -20.47 24.85
CA LYS A 165 -4.35 -20.59 26.30
C LYS A 165 -3.21 -21.54 26.73
N ASP A 166 -2.91 -22.50 25.89
CA ASP A 166 -2.16 -23.68 26.29
C ASP A 166 -0.66 -23.46 26.54
N ASN A 167 -0.07 -22.37 25.96
CA ASN A 167 1.36 -22.09 26.08
C ASN A 167 1.69 -20.93 27.02
N TYR A 168 0.71 -20.39 27.75
CA TYR A 168 0.90 -19.19 28.57
C TYR A 168 0.35 -19.40 29.97
N PRO A 169 1.22 -19.41 31.01
CA PRO A 169 0.81 -19.70 32.39
C PRO A 169 -0.09 -18.58 32.97
N TYR A 170 0.12 -17.33 32.53
CA TYR A 170 -0.64 -16.18 33.00
C TYR A 170 -1.15 -15.33 31.83
N PHE A 171 -2.25 -14.61 32.03
CA PHE A 171 -2.81 -13.72 31.01
C PHE A 171 -1.80 -12.66 30.56
N ARG A 172 -1.07 -12.03 31.49
CA ARG A 172 -0.02 -11.02 31.20
C ARG A 172 1.10 -11.56 30.31
N SER A 173 1.38 -12.86 30.35
CA SER A 173 2.42 -13.50 29.53
C SER A 173 2.11 -13.53 28.02
N ARG A 174 0.86 -13.23 27.64
CA ARG A 174 0.37 -13.26 26.26
C ARG A 174 0.59 -11.96 25.52
N PHE A 175 1.11 -10.92 26.19
CA PHE A 175 1.27 -9.59 25.62
C PHE A 175 2.58 -9.45 24.89
N PHE A 176 2.51 -8.75 23.77
CA PHE A 176 3.62 -8.31 22.93
C PHE A 176 3.45 -6.82 22.66
N PHE A 177 4.53 -6.07 22.72
CA PHE A 177 4.54 -4.64 22.44
C PHE A 177 5.53 -4.37 21.33
N THR A 178 5.12 -3.56 20.36
CA THR A 178 5.99 -3.19 19.23
C THR A 178 6.07 -1.68 19.12
N HIS A 179 7.27 -1.17 18.91
CA HIS A 179 7.53 0.24 18.65
C HIS A 179 8.35 0.35 17.37
N GLN A 180 7.92 1.23 16.45
CA GLN A 180 8.61 1.47 15.19
C GLN A 180 8.73 2.98 14.92
N VAL A 181 9.85 3.36 14.34
CA VAL A 181 10.02 4.67 13.72
C VAL A 181 9.96 4.47 12.22
N LEU A 182 8.92 5.01 11.58
CA LEU A 182 8.71 4.89 10.14
C LEU A 182 9.26 6.14 9.46
N LEU A 183 10.44 6.02 8.86
CA LEU A 183 11.10 7.09 8.12
C LEU A 183 10.94 6.83 6.63
N SER A 184 10.23 7.69 5.92
CA SER A 184 10.01 7.52 4.49
C SER A 184 10.29 8.77 3.68
N ARG A 185 10.61 8.54 2.39
CA ARG A 185 10.80 9.59 1.41
C ARG A 185 10.22 9.18 0.06
N LYS A 186 9.42 10.05 -0.53
CA LYS A 186 9.05 9.98 -1.93
C LYS A 186 10.14 10.69 -2.74
N PHE A 187 10.93 9.93 -3.47
CA PHE A 187 12.05 10.43 -4.28
C PHE A 187 11.58 10.95 -5.62
N SER A 188 10.60 10.28 -6.22
CA SER A 188 9.98 10.67 -7.50
C SER A 188 8.49 10.33 -7.49
N GLU A 189 7.78 10.66 -8.58
CA GLU A 189 6.38 10.26 -8.72
C GLU A 189 6.19 8.74 -8.78
N SER A 190 7.23 8.01 -9.16
CA SER A 190 7.19 6.55 -9.29
C SER A 190 7.84 5.80 -8.14
N PHE A 191 8.77 6.41 -7.40
CA PHE A 191 9.55 5.70 -6.40
C PHE A 191 9.48 6.34 -5.02
N SER A 192 9.14 5.51 -4.02
CA SER A 192 9.16 5.84 -2.59
C SER A 192 9.89 4.75 -1.81
N PHE A 193 10.58 5.15 -0.76
CA PHE A 193 11.33 4.24 0.11
C PHE A 193 11.04 4.54 1.57
N LEU A 194 11.12 3.50 2.41
CA LEU A 194 10.83 3.53 3.85
C LEU A 194 11.86 2.69 4.59
N VAL A 195 12.30 3.20 5.74
CA VAL A 195 13.10 2.47 6.73
C VAL A 195 12.32 2.45 8.04
N ALA A 196 12.32 1.31 8.72
CA ALA A 196 11.54 1.06 9.93
C ALA A 196 12.38 0.38 11.03
N PRO A 197 13.23 1.10 11.77
CA PRO A 197 13.78 0.59 13.02
C PRO A 197 12.65 0.15 13.93
N THR A 198 12.77 -1.08 14.45
CA THR A 198 11.70 -1.75 15.18
C THR A 198 12.24 -2.36 16.46
N PHE A 199 11.50 -2.17 17.53
CA PHE A 199 11.67 -2.81 18.83
C PHE A 199 10.42 -3.62 19.17
N VAL A 200 10.59 -4.87 19.60
CA VAL A 200 9.50 -5.75 20.03
C VAL A 200 9.84 -6.32 21.40
N HIS A 201 8.97 -6.07 22.38
CA HIS A 201 9.02 -6.68 23.70
C HIS A 201 8.04 -7.86 23.80
N ARG A 202 8.50 -8.98 24.35
CA ARG A 202 7.70 -10.19 24.61
C ARG A 202 7.63 -10.43 26.12
N ASN A 203 6.44 -10.50 26.69
CA ASN A 203 6.28 -10.76 28.12
C ASN A 203 6.66 -12.19 28.51
N LEU A 204 6.60 -13.13 27.58
CA LEU A 204 7.03 -14.51 27.79
C LEU A 204 7.93 -14.95 26.63
N VAL A 205 9.02 -15.61 27.01
CA VAL A 205 9.94 -16.31 26.10
C VAL A 205 9.87 -17.80 26.44
N LEU A 206 9.65 -18.61 25.42
CA LEU A 206 9.51 -20.08 25.59
C LEU A 206 10.86 -20.78 25.67
N ASN A 207 11.90 -20.19 25.10
CA ASN A 207 13.25 -20.70 25.14
C ASN A 207 14.13 -19.81 26.02
N THR A 208 14.79 -20.35 27.00
CA THR A 208 15.63 -19.61 27.95
C THR A 208 16.83 -18.90 27.32
N PHE A 209 17.22 -19.27 26.09
CA PHE A 209 18.29 -18.62 25.35
C PHE A 209 17.84 -17.43 24.49
N ASP A 210 16.53 -17.22 24.37
CA ASP A 210 15.99 -16.12 23.60
C ASP A 210 15.77 -14.87 24.47
N ASP A 211 15.92 -13.70 23.86
CA ASP A 211 15.68 -12.41 24.53
C ASP A 211 14.19 -12.06 24.61
N HIS A 212 13.81 -11.33 25.66
CA HIS A 212 12.51 -10.67 25.75
C HIS A 212 12.41 -9.49 24.78
N ASP A 213 13.52 -8.79 24.59
CA ASP A 213 13.63 -7.55 23.81
C ASP A 213 14.31 -7.83 22.48
N LEU A 214 13.57 -7.60 21.40
CA LEU A 214 14.01 -7.92 20.04
C LEU A 214 14.12 -6.64 19.22
N PHE A 215 15.23 -6.53 18.49
CA PHE A 215 15.52 -5.41 17.61
C PHE A 215 15.60 -5.86 16.15
N SER A 216 15.03 -5.06 15.27
CA SER A 216 15.09 -5.30 13.82
C SER A 216 15.08 -3.99 13.04
N ILE A 217 15.51 -4.05 11.79
CA ILE A 217 15.45 -2.92 10.87
C ILE A 217 14.68 -3.39 9.64
N GLY A 218 13.50 -2.78 9.44
CA GLY A 218 12.73 -2.93 8.23
C GLY A 218 13.20 -1.96 7.15
N ALA A 219 13.23 -2.40 5.92
CA ALA A 219 13.42 -1.57 4.74
C ALA A 219 12.39 -1.96 3.69
N GLY A 220 11.78 -0.98 3.02
CA GLY A 220 10.81 -1.28 2.01
C GLY A 220 10.63 -0.15 1.00
N GLY A 221 10.15 -0.51 -0.16
CA GLY A 221 9.97 0.42 -1.27
C GLY A 221 8.71 0.15 -2.06
N ARG A 222 8.25 1.20 -2.72
CA ARG A 222 7.16 1.17 -3.67
C ARG A 222 7.63 1.71 -5.01
N PHE A 223 7.30 0.97 -6.07
CA PHE A 223 7.48 1.42 -7.45
C PHE A 223 6.12 1.48 -8.15
N LYS A 224 5.70 2.69 -8.54
CA LYS A 224 4.45 2.93 -9.26
C LYS A 224 4.64 2.62 -10.74
N ILE A 225 3.92 1.61 -11.27
CA ILE A 225 3.94 1.25 -12.69
C ILE A 225 2.93 2.11 -13.45
N THR A 226 1.70 2.19 -12.93
CA THR A 226 0.63 3.03 -13.46
C THR A 226 -0.02 3.83 -12.33
N ASN A 227 -0.97 4.70 -12.62
CA ASN A 227 -1.71 5.42 -11.58
C ASN A 227 -2.48 4.47 -10.66
N ARG A 228 -2.84 3.27 -11.13
CA ARG A 228 -3.62 2.28 -10.39
C ARG A 228 -2.80 1.12 -9.86
N VAL A 229 -1.63 0.83 -10.46
CA VAL A 229 -0.82 -0.35 -10.14
C VAL A 229 0.54 0.07 -9.61
N SER A 230 0.95 -0.54 -8.50
CA SER A 230 2.31 -0.41 -7.95
C SER A 230 2.84 -1.75 -7.45
N ILE A 231 4.16 -1.93 -7.52
CA ILE A 231 4.88 -3.05 -6.90
C ILE A 231 5.50 -2.54 -5.62
N ASN A 232 5.40 -3.34 -4.58
CA ASN A 232 5.98 -3.08 -3.27
C ASN A 232 6.89 -4.24 -2.88
N ALA A 233 7.95 -3.93 -2.15
CA ALA A 233 8.80 -4.94 -1.52
C ALA A 233 9.21 -4.45 -0.14
N GLU A 234 9.36 -5.37 0.80
CA GLU A 234 9.85 -5.09 2.15
C GLU A 234 10.70 -6.24 2.66
N TYR A 235 11.71 -5.89 3.43
CA TYR A 235 12.60 -6.84 4.10
C TYR A 235 12.83 -6.39 5.54
N TYR A 236 12.77 -7.33 6.48
CA TYR A 236 13.01 -7.08 7.90
C TYR A 236 14.20 -7.92 8.36
N TYR A 237 15.31 -7.24 8.62
CA TYR A 237 16.51 -7.82 9.19
C TYR A 237 16.41 -7.84 10.72
N GLN A 238 16.56 -9.01 11.33
CA GLN A 238 16.54 -9.18 12.77
C GLN A 238 17.98 -9.07 13.33
N ILE A 239 18.21 -8.12 14.24
CA ILE A 239 19.52 -7.86 14.86
C ILE A 239 19.82 -8.98 15.89
N ASN A 240 18.89 -9.21 16.82
CA ASN A 240 18.91 -10.34 17.73
C ASN A 240 17.77 -11.30 17.38
N LYS A 241 18.15 -12.35 16.67
CA LYS A 241 17.22 -13.30 16.07
C LYS A 241 16.83 -14.39 17.05
N PRO A 242 15.52 -14.58 17.35
CA PRO A 242 15.06 -15.72 18.14
C PRO A 242 15.42 -17.04 17.48
N SER A 243 15.64 -18.08 18.29
CA SER A 243 16.01 -19.39 17.83
C SER A 243 14.98 -19.96 16.84
N GLY A 244 15.47 -20.45 15.71
CA GLY A 244 14.63 -21.06 14.65
C GLY A 244 13.87 -20.06 13.78
N THR A 245 14.04 -18.73 13.97
CA THR A 245 13.40 -17.75 13.12
C THR A 245 14.25 -17.30 11.95
N GLN A 246 13.62 -16.71 10.95
CA GLN A 246 14.20 -16.22 9.71
C GLN A 246 13.76 -14.78 9.43
N ASP A 247 14.57 -14.05 8.66
CA ASP A 247 14.22 -12.71 8.22
C ASP A 247 13.04 -12.74 7.26
N CYS A 248 12.15 -11.77 7.40
CA CYS A 248 10.95 -11.70 6.57
C CYS A 248 11.21 -10.87 5.31
N LEU A 249 11.03 -11.49 4.15
CA LEU A 249 10.98 -10.83 2.84
C LEU A 249 9.57 -10.96 2.26
N SER A 250 9.00 -9.85 1.85
CA SER A 250 7.67 -9.82 1.24
C SER A 250 7.65 -8.95 0.01
N ILE A 251 6.90 -9.38 -1.00
CA ILE A 251 6.65 -8.65 -2.24
C ILE A 251 5.14 -8.53 -2.42
N GLY A 252 4.67 -7.40 -2.90
CA GLY A 252 3.25 -7.16 -3.14
C GLY A 252 3.00 -6.38 -4.41
N VAL A 253 1.80 -6.55 -4.97
CA VAL A 253 1.28 -5.75 -6.07
C VAL A 253 -0.02 -5.12 -5.61
N ASP A 254 -0.08 -3.79 -5.60
CA ASP A 254 -1.29 -3.04 -5.31
C ASP A 254 -2.04 -2.71 -6.58
N ILE A 255 -3.35 -2.92 -6.56
CA ILE A 255 -4.28 -2.59 -7.64
C ILE A 255 -5.42 -1.75 -7.06
N GLU A 256 -5.49 -0.48 -7.46
CA GLU A 256 -6.52 0.45 -7.02
C GLU A 256 -7.73 0.42 -7.96
N THR A 257 -8.90 0.17 -7.42
CA THR A 257 -10.17 0.13 -8.16
C THR A 257 -11.23 0.93 -7.42
N GLY A 258 -11.52 2.17 -7.85
CA GLY A 258 -12.71 2.92 -7.47
C GLY A 258 -13.07 2.98 -5.97
N GLY A 259 -12.09 3.09 -5.07
CA GLY A 259 -12.31 3.15 -3.61
C GLY A 259 -11.89 1.90 -2.83
N HIS A 260 -11.46 0.85 -3.53
CA HIS A 260 -10.81 -0.32 -2.94
C HIS A 260 -9.35 -0.38 -3.40
N VAL A 261 -8.49 -0.92 -2.54
CA VAL A 261 -7.16 -1.35 -2.94
C VAL A 261 -7.05 -2.85 -2.68
N PHE A 262 -6.80 -3.57 -3.77
CA PHE A 262 -6.46 -4.99 -3.74
C PHE A 262 -4.94 -5.10 -3.72
N GLN A 263 -4.41 -5.91 -2.83
CA GLN A 263 -2.99 -6.21 -2.74
C GLN A 263 -2.80 -7.71 -2.84
N LEU A 264 -2.05 -8.17 -3.84
CA LEU A 264 -1.58 -9.55 -3.95
C LEU A 264 -0.18 -9.61 -3.35
N THR A 265 0.11 -10.63 -2.53
CA THR A 265 1.35 -10.68 -1.76
C THR A 265 1.99 -12.06 -1.82
N LEU A 266 3.32 -12.06 -1.82
CA LEU A 266 4.17 -13.24 -1.58
C LEU A 266 5.08 -12.91 -0.39
N SER A 267 5.17 -13.82 0.59
CA SER A 267 5.97 -13.63 1.79
C SER A 267 6.40 -14.99 2.36
N ASN A 268 7.52 -15.02 3.05
CA ASN A 268 7.89 -16.18 3.88
C ASN A 268 7.34 -16.09 5.33
N GLY A 269 6.72 -14.95 5.69
CA GLY A 269 6.06 -14.76 6.99
C GLY A 269 4.57 -15.13 6.94
N MET A 270 4.12 -16.03 7.80
CA MET A 270 2.71 -16.40 7.93
C MET A 270 1.90 -15.28 8.60
N GLY A 271 2.49 -14.60 9.56
CA GLY A 271 1.84 -13.54 10.33
C GLY A 271 1.64 -12.27 9.52
N MET A 272 0.62 -11.48 9.91
CA MET A 272 0.25 -10.21 9.27
C MET A 272 0.25 -9.05 10.27
N ILE A 273 0.87 -9.23 11.43
CA ILE A 273 1.15 -8.21 12.45
C ILE A 273 2.64 -8.20 12.78
N GLU A 274 3.15 -7.08 13.27
CA GLU A 274 4.58 -6.80 13.41
C GLU A 274 5.32 -7.88 14.21
N LYS A 275 4.81 -8.28 15.37
CA LYS A 275 5.43 -9.33 16.17
C LYS A 275 5.61 -10.64 15.39
N SER A 276 4.60 -10.99 14.58
CA SER A 276 4.55 -12.29 13.91
C SER A 276 5.39 -12.35 12.65
N PHE A 277 5.25 -11.38 11.72
CA PHE A 277 6.03 -11.45 10.49
C PHE A 277 7.50 -11.05 10.69
N ILE A 278 7.84 -10.26 11.73
CA ILE A 278 9.23 -9.86 11.98
C ILE A 278 9.98 -10.96 12.75
N HIS A 279 9.43 -11.45 13.87
CA HIS A 279 10.17 -12.28 14.81
C HIS A 279 9.63 -13.71 15.00
N GLU A 280 8.56 -14.11 14.30
CA GLU A 280 8.00 -15.47 14.32
C GLU A 280 8.02 -16.15 12.94
N THR A 281 8.69 -15.56 11.95
CA THR A 281 8.87 -16.14 10.62
C THR A 281 9.86 -17.29 10.70
N THR A 282 9.47 -18.49 10.25
CA THR A 282 10.30 -19.70 10.28
C THR A 282 10.69 -20.20 8.89
N ASN A 283 9.97 -19.77 7.85
CA ASN A 283 10.19 -20.20 6.48
C ASN A 283 11.24 -19.34 5.77
N THR A 284 11.87 -19.89 4.73
CA THR A 284 12.82 -19.18 3.87
C THR A 284 12.38 -19.18 2.42
N TRP A 285 12.77 -18.15 1.67
CA TRP A 285 12.53 -18.10 0.23
C TRP A 285 13.33 -19.18 -0.52
N SER A 286 14.55 -19.45 -0.07
CA SER A 286 15.44 -20.44 -0.69
C SER A 286 14.92 -21.88 -0.61
N SER A 287 14.15 -22.21 0.43
CA SER A 287 13.52 -23.53 0.58
C SER A 287 12.15 -23.64 -0.10
N GLY A 288 11.68 -22.57 -0.78
CA GLY A 288 10.33 -22.51 -1.33
C GLY A 288 9.24 -22.32 -0.27
N GLY A 289 9.60 -21.97 0.97
CA GLY A 289 8.67 -21.65 2.06
C GLY A 289 7.98 -20.29 1.86
N ILE A 290 7.47 -20.06 0.65
CA ILE A 290 6.79 -18.82 0.23
C ILE A 290 5.30 -19.05 0.33
N MET A 291 4.60 -18.07 0.85
CA MET A 291 3.14 -18.05 1.02
C MET A 291 2.53 -16.96 0.17
N ALA A 292 1.53 -17.33 -0.63
CA ALA A 292 0.69 -16.38 -1.32
C ALA A 292 -0.34 -15.79 -0.36
N GLY A 293 -0.80 -14.58 -0.65
CA GLY A 293 -1.85 -13.94 0.11
C GLY A 293 -2.49 -12.79 -0.67
N PHE A 294 -3.58 -12.28 -0.14
CA PHE A 294 -4.19 -11.07 -0.64
C PHE A 294 -4.68 -10.20 0.51
N CYS A 295 -4.80 -8.93 0.24
CA CYS A 295 -5.43 -7.98 1.14
C CYS A 295 -6.42 -7.11 0.36
N ILE A 296 -7.56 -6.84 0.96
CA ILE A 296 -8.56 -5.91 0.43
C ILE A 296 -8.73 -4.83 1.48
N SER A 297 -8.52 -3.56 1.09
CA SER A 297 -8.82 -2.42 1.94
C SER A 297 -9.85 -1.50 1.29
N ARG A 298 -10.71 -0.93 2.14
CA ARG A 298 -11.72 0.04 1.74
C ARG A 298 -11.87 1.15 2.74
N ASN A 299 -11.77 2.38 2.25
CA ASN A 299 -11.98 3.58 3.05
C ASN A 299 -13.45 3.99 3.05
N PHE A 300 -13.97 4.31 4.23
CA PHE A 300 -15.30 4.85 4.48
C PHE A 300 -15.16 6.22 5.15
N THR A 301 -15.81 7.24 4.61
CA THR A 301 -15.87 8.54 5.25
C THR A 301 -17.01 8.53 6.29
N LEU A 302 -16.68 8.58 7.57
CA LEU A 302 -17.64 8.63 8.68
C LEU A 302 -18.00 10.07 9.03
N ILE A 303 -17.03 10.98 9.00
CA ILE A 303 -17.20 12.39 9.30
C ILE A 303 -16.75 13.20 8.09
N ASP A 304 -17.67 13.91 7.47
CA ASP A 304 -17.34 14.84 6.39
C ASP A 304 -16.78 16.14 6.99
N ALA A 305 -15.45 16.26 6.94
CA ALA A 305 -14.74 17.44 7.45
C ALA A 305 -15.19 18.77 6.79
N ARG A 306 -15.79 18.73 5.59
CA ARG A 306 -16.33 19.90 4.92
C ARG A 306 -17.62 20.37 5.61
N LYS A 307 -18.49 19.43 6.01
CA LYS A 307 -19.75 19.75 6.72
C LYS A 307 -19.53 20.21 8.16
N SER A 308 -18.43 19.77 8.81
CA SER A 308 -18.16 20.19 10.19
C SER A 308 -17.70 21.65 10.30
N ARG A 309 -17.04 22.19 9.28
CA ARG A 309 -16.63 23.61 9.24
C ARG A 309 -17.80 24.59 9.15
N PHE A 310 -18.93 24.17 8.57
CA PHE A 310 -20.13 25.02 8.44
C PHE A 310 -21.11 24.96 9.62
N LYS A 311 -20.86 24.07 10.62
CA LYS A 311 -21.71 23.98 11.81
C LYS A 311 -21.22 24.84 12.99
N ASN A 312 -20.00 25.36 12.92
CA ASN A 312 -19.37 26.17 13.98
C ASN A 312 -19.08 27.61 13.54
N GLY A 313 -19.77 28.11 12.51
CA GLY A 313 -19.73 29.49 12.04
C GLY A 313 -21.07 30.17 12.23
#